data_41938fccd0bb7898299f85d998cff738
#
_entry.id   41938fccd0bb7898299f85d998cff738
#
_cell.length_a   1.000
_cell.length_b   1.000
_cell.length_c   1.000
_cell.angle_alpha   90.00
_cell.angle_beta   90.00
_cell.angle_gamma   90.00
#
_symmetry.space_group_name_H-M   'P 1'
#
loop_
_entity.id
_entity.type
_entity.pdbx_description
1 polymer ?
#
loop_
_entity_poly.entity_id
_entity_poly.type
_entity_poly.pdbx_seq_one_letter_code
_entity_poly.pdbx_strand_id
1 'polypeptide(L)'
;ISDFLSKTLKKQPAQSDFLPKICQHVTNNIVHYKNGYLGFTIRMEGVPFDGVDDSHLFAQFVSLRTLLASIGKTYGKRLAVWGTLQRTKINFDRDYRFDSEFCQRFADKYLKRFQNQDYFENVYHLSAVLKVDRLDAGIKEAEELIQIMMGSLAPYNPYLLTAYQNNHGVPFSETYAFYGSLINGKIEPIPLSVLDAYQIIGGANLHFGS
;
A
#
# COMPACT_ATOMS: atom_id res chain seq x y z
N ILE A 1 15.17 -9.81 46.58
CA ILE A 1 13.87 -10.12 45.92
C ILE A 1 13.51 -9.01 44.91
N SER A 2 13.69 -7.71 45.24
CA SER A 2 13.39 -6.59 44.33
C SER A 2 14.25 -6.62 43.06
N ASP A 3 15.53 -6.97 43.16
CA ASP A 3 16.46 -7.07 42.01
C ASP A 3 16.17 -8.27 41.08
N PHE A 4 15.64 -9.36 41.66
CA PHE A 4 15.22 -10.52 40.87
C PHE A 4 13.95 -10.23 40.10
N LEU A 5 12.98 -9.55 40.69
CA LEU A 5 11.72 -9.15 40.01
C LEU A 5 11.97 -8.10 38.95
N SER A 6 12.89 -7.16 39.14
CA SER A 6 13.23 -6.15 38.11
C SER A 6 13.93 -6.75 36.88
N LYS A 7 14.67 -7.85 37.05
CA LYS A 7 15.30 -8.60 35.94
C LYS A 7 14.32 -9.52 35.21
N THR A 8 13.28 -10.00 35.88
CA THR A 8 12.29 -10.93 35.30
C THR A 8 11.16 -10.19 34.60
N LEU A 9 10.93 -8.94 34.95
CA LEU A 9 9.95 -8.03 34.29
C LEU A 9 10.58 -7.21 33.15
N LYS A 10 11.54 -7.77 32.42
CA LYS A 10 11.85 -7.18 31.11
C LYS A 10 10.57 -7.25 30.29
N LYS A 11 9.93 -6.08 30.14
CA LYS A 11 8.76 -5.88 29.28
C LYS A 11 9.05 -6.59 27.97
N GLN A 12 8.32 -7.67 27.69
CA GLN A 12 8.45 -8.32 26.39
C GLN A 12 8.18 -7.27 25.33
N PRO A 13 9.05 -7.12 24.32
CA PRO A 13 8.84 -6.12 23.30
C PRO A 13 7.48 -6.38 22.65
N ALA A 14 6.66 -5.35 22.57
CA ALA A 14 5.38 -5.43 21.87
C ALA A 14 5.65 -5.58 20.37
N GLN A 15 4.77 -6.25 19.64
CA GLN A 15 4.86 -6.36 18.17
C GLN A 15 5.01 -4.98 17.52
N SER A 16 4.32 -3.98 18.05
CA SER A 16 4.41 -2.58 17.63
C SER A 16 5.84 -2.00 17.73
N ASP A 17 6.73 -2.56 18.54
CA ASP A 17 8.10 -2.07 18.67
C ASP A 17 8.96 -2.39 17.44
N PHE A 18 8.58 -3.40 16.68
CA PHE A 18 9.25 -3.85 15.46
C PHE A 18 8.65 -3.30 14.18
N LEU A 19 7.48 -2.64 14.26
CA LEU A 19 6.81 -2.07 13.12
C LEU A 19 7.40 -0.72 12.69
N PRO A 20 7.30 -0.35 11.40
CA PRO A 20 7.55 1.01 10.95
C PRO A 20 6.74 1.99 11.80
N LYS A 21 7.40 2.99 12.37
CA LYS A 21 6.79 3.93 13.32
C LYS A 21 5.96 5.00 12.58
N ILE A 22 4.96 4.57 11.85
CA ILE A 22 3.99 5.44 11.18
C ILE A 22 3.14 6.10 12.26
N CYS A 23 3.16 7.43 12.31
CA CYS A 23 2.37 8.20 13.27
C CYS A 23 0.99 8.51 12.69
N GLN A 24 0.89 9.61 11.99
CA GLN A 24 -0.39 10.15 11.52
C GLN A 24 -0.26 10.68 10.08
N HIS A 25 -1.38 10.89 9.43
CA HIS A 25 -1.46 11.64 8.20
C HIS A 25 -1.13 13.12 8.45
N VAL A 26 -0.29 13.70 7.59
CA VAL A 26 -0.03 15.16 7.56
C VAL A 26 -0.73 15.82 6.38
N THR A 27 -1.04 15.04 5.35
CA THR A 27 -2.00 15.36 4.27
C THR A 27 -2.82 14.11 3.99
N ASN A 28 -3.78 14.17 3.05
CA ASN A 28 -4.58 13.00 2.69
C ASN A 28 -3.73 11.83 2.18
N ASN A 29 -2.57 12.10 1.60
CA ASN A 29 -1.73 11.08 0.93
C ASN A 29 -0.37 10.86 1.60
N ILE A 30 0.05 11.76 2.50
CA ILE A 30 1.37 11.72 3.13
C ILE A 30 1.20 11.39 4.60
N VAL A 31 1.94 10.39 5.06
CA VAL A 31 2.03 9.98 6.46
C VAL A 31 3.36 10.42 7.06
N HIS A 32 3.33 10.80 8.33
CA HIS A 32 4.51 11.14 9.11
C HIS A 32 4.98 9.92 9.91
N TYR A 33 6.28 9.69 9.94
CA TYR A 33 6.92 8.68 10.78
C TYR A 33 7.63 9.35 11.95
N LYS A 34 7.79 8.63 13.06
CA LYS A 34 8.73 9.05 14.10
C LYS A 34 10.12 9.25 13.47
N ASN A 35 10.88 10.17 14.00
CA ASN A 35 12.24 10.51 13.54
C ASN A 35 12.32 11.39 12.27
N GLY A 36 11.28 12.12 11.94
CA GLY A 36 11.32 13.13 10.88
C GLY A 36 11.36 12.56 9.47
N TYR A 37 10.57 11.53 9.21
CA TYR A 37 10.36 11.02 7.86
C TYR A 37 8.92 11.26 7.42
N LEU A 38 8.74 11.52 6.13
CA LEU A 38 7.45 11.54 5.45
C LEU A 38 7.39 10.39 4.46
N GLY A 39 6.23 9.77 4.32
CA GLY A 39 6.06 8.67 3.37
C GLY A 39 4.72 8.70 2.67
N PHE A 40 4.71 8.12 1.49
CA PHE A 40 3.51 7.89 0.67
C PHE A 40 3.65 6.59 -0.10
N THR A 41 2.54 6.07 -0.59
CA THR A 41 2.51 4.82 -1.35
C THR A 41 1.65 4.99 -2.61
N ILE A 42 2.18 4.54 -3.74
CA ILE A 42 1.51 4.52 -5.03
C ILE A 42 1.19 3.06 -5.35
N ARG A 43 -0.08 2.75 -5.59
CA ARG A 43 -0.53 1.48 -6.16
C ARG A 43 -0.46 1.55 -7.68
N MET A 44 -0.03 0.48 -8.33
CA MET A 44 0.02 0.37 -9.78
C MET A 44 -0.69 -0.90 -10.23
N GLU A 45 -1.47 -0.78 -11.29
CA GLU A 45 -2.15 -1.93 -11.92
C GLU A 45 -1.20 -2.68 -12.86
N GLY A 46 -0.15 -2.00 -13.32
CA GLY A 46 0.79 -2.55 -14.29
C GLY A 46 0.33 -2.34 -15.73
N VAL A 47 1.03 -2.99 -16.64
CA VAL A 47 0.71 -2.99 -18.07
C VAL A 47 0.57 -4.42 -18.57
N PRO A 48 -0.41 -4.71 -19.45
CA PRO A 48 -0.45 -5.99 -20.12
C PRO A 48 0.82 -6.13 -20.98
N PHE A 49 1.51 -7.26 -20.87
CA PHE A 49 2.70 -7.54 -21.67
C PHE A 49 2.40 -8.50 -22.83
N ASP A 50 1.27 -9.22 -22.79
CA ASP A 50 0.82 -10.09 -23.85
C ASP A 50 0.45 -9.31 -25.11
N GLY A 51 1.11 -9.60 -26.22
CA GLY A 51 0.85 -8.95 -27.52
C GLY A 51 1.46 -7.54 -27.65
N VAL A 52 2.29 -7.13 -26.72
CA VAL A 52 3.02 -5.84 -26.76
C VAL A 52 4.40 -6.07 -27.37
N ASP A 53 4.81 -5.16 -28.27
CA ASP A 53 6.11 -5.21 -28.92
C ASP A 53 7.26 -5.01 -27.90
N ASP A 54 8.34 -5.77 -28.04
CA ASP A 54 9.53 -5.72 -27.17
C ASP A 54 10.13 -4.32 -27.08
N SER A 55 10.07 -3.53 -28.15
CA SER A 55 10.55 -2.16 -28.19
C SER A 55 9.75 -1.27 -27.22
N HIS A 56 8.45 -1.48 -27.11
CA HIS A 56 7.58 -0.75 -26.20
C HIS A 56 7.87 -1.12 -24.73
N LEU A 57 8.02 -2.40 -24.44
CA LEU A 57 8.41 -2.88 -23.10
C LEU A 57 9.78 -2.34 -22.68
N PHE A 58 10.73 -2.32 -23.61
CA PHE A 58 12.04 -1.76 -23.35
C PHE A 58 11.99 -0.25 -23.09
N ALA A 59 11.20 0.51 -23.83
CA ALA A 59 11.00 1.95 -23.60
C ALA A 59 10.41 2.22 -22.20
N GLN A 60 9.45 1.42 -21.75
CA GLN A 60 8.89 1.52 -20.40
C GLN A 60 9.94 1.23 -19.33
N PHE A 61 10.75 0.18 -19.52
CA PHE A 61 11.86 -0.13 -18.61
C PHE A 61 12.87 1.02 -18.51
N VAL A 62 13.26 1.61 -19.64
CA VAL A 62 14.17 2.76 -19.69
C VAL A 62 13.57 3.96 -18.96
N SER A 63 12.28 4.23 -19.14
CA SER A 63 11.56 5.29 -18.44
C SER A 63 11.58 5.11 -16.91
N LEU A 64 11.28 3.90 -16.42
CA LEU A 64 11.33 3.58 -15.00
C LEU A 64 12.75 3.73 -14.43
N ARG A 65 13.75 3.21 -15.14
CA ARG A 65 15.16 3.36 -14.76
C ARG A 65 15.57 4.84 -14.69
N THR A 66 15.12 5.66 -15.65
CA THR A 66 15.41 7.09 -15.69
C THR A 66 14.75 7.82 -14.51
N LEU A 67 13.52 7.49 -14.17
CA LEU A 67 12.85 8.00 -12.98
C LEU A 67 13.66 7.70 -11.73
N LEU A 68 14.00 6.42 -11.50
CA LEU A 68 14.74 6.00 -10.30
C LEU A 68 16.11 6.68 -10.21
N ALA A 69 16.82 6.82 -11.33
CA ALA A 69 18.09 7.52 -11.39
C ALA A 69 17.95 9.02 -11.06
N SER A 70 16.90 9.67 -11.58
CA SER A 70 16.62 11.09 -11.36
C SER A 70 16.29 11.38 -9.90
N ILE A 71 15.34 10.63 -9.31
CA ILE A 71 14.97 10.81 -7.90
C ILE A 71 16.14 10.45 -6.98
N GLY A 72 16.92 9.41 -7.30
CA GLY A 72 18.11 9.04 -6.56
C GLY A 72 19.19 10.13 -6.59
N LYS A 73 19.37 10.81 -7.72
CA LYS A 73 20.29 11.95 -7.85
C LYS A 73 19.81 13.17 -7.05
N THR A 74 18.50 13.46 -7.08
CA THR A 74 17.91 14.64 -6.43
C THR A 74 17.86 14.50 -4.91
N TYR A 75 17.35 13.37 -4.43
CA TYR A 75 17.09 13.16 -3.00
C TYR A 75 18.22 12.40 -2.28
N GLY A 76 19.00 11.62 -3.01
CA GLY A 76 20.18 10.93 -2.50
C GLY A 76 19.86 10.03 -1.31
N LYS A 77 20.68 10.14 -0.26
CA LYS A 77 20.56 9.33 0.97
C LYS A 77 19.33 9.65 1.83
N ARG A 78 18.59 10.72 1.50
CA ARG A 78 17.38 11.12 2.23
C ARG A 78 16.13 10.34 1.80
N LEU A 79 16.17 9.65 0.66
CA LEU A 79 15.04 8.93 0.08
C LEU A 79 15.29 7.42 0.10
N ALA A 80 14.31 6.68 0.64
CA ALA A 80 14.21 5.24 0.45
C ALA A 80 12.96 4.94 -0.37
N VAL A 81 13.10 4.06 -1.37
CA VAL A 81 12.00 3.58 -2.22
C VAL A 81 12.01 2.06 -2.23
N TRP A 82 10.87 1.44 -2.05
CA TRP A 82 10.73 -0.02 -2.15
C TRP A 82 9.44 -0.41 -2.84
N GLY A 83 9.50 -1.52 -3.55
CA GLY A 83 8.35 -2.14 -4.21
C GLY A 83 7.82 -3.30 -3.39
N THR A 84 6.49 -3.45 -3.38
CA THR A 84 5.79 -4.58 -2.78
C THR A 84 4.84 -5.16 -3.79
N LEU A 85 4.99 -6.44 -4.12
CA LEU A 85 4.03 -7.19 -4.92
C LEU A 85 3.09 -7.94 -3.99
N GLN A 86 1.82 -7.58 -4.00
CA GLN A 86 0.79 -8.23 -3.22
C GLN A 86 -0.04 -9.12 -4.13
N ARG A 87 -0.11 -10.41 -3.80
CA ARG A 87 -0.90 -11.40 -4.52
C ARG A 87 -2.11 -11.77 -3.68
N THR A 88 -3.30 -11.43 -4.17
CA THR A 88 -4.56 -11.66 -3.47
C THR A 88 -5.43 -12.61 -4.26
N LYS A 89 -6.04 -13.59 -3.58
CA LYS A 89 -7.00 -14.49 -4.20
C LYS A 89 -8.27 -13.71 -4.54
N ILE A 90 -8.72 -13.84 -5.79
CA ILE A 90 -9.96 -13.21 -6.25
C ILE A 90 -11.10 -14.22 -6.14
N ASN A 91 -12.19 -13.81 -5.51
CA ASN A 91 -13.45 -14.53 -5.54
C ASN A 91 -14.30 -13.96 -6.68
N PHE A 92 -14.56 -14.78 -7.70
CA PHE A 92 -15.47 -14.42 -8.79
C PHE A 92 -16.94 -14.66 -8.39
N ASP A 93 -17.34 -14.14 -7.24
CA ASP A 93 -18.72 -14.24 -6.73
C ASP A 93 -19.52 -13.01 -7.20
N ARG A 94 -19.53 -12.79 -8.51
CA ARG A 94 -20.32 -11.72 -9.13
C ARG A 94 -21.56 -12.31 -9.78
N ASP A 95 -22.72 -11.98 -9.23
CA ASP A 95 -24.04 -12.31 -9.80
C ASP A 95 -24.37 -11.29 -10.90
N TYR A 96 -24.06 -11.65 -12.15
CA TYR A 96 -24.44 -10.84 -13.29
C TYR A 96 -25.85 -11.22 -13.71
N ARG A 97 -26.76 -10.25 -13.75
CA ARG A 97 -28.13 -10.40 -14.21
C ARG A 97 -28.33 -9.69 -15.54
N PHE A 98 -28.75 -10.43 -16.54
CA PHE A 98 -29.05 -9.92 -17.87
C PHE A 98 -30.50 -10.15 -18.21
N ASP A 99 -31.17 -9.17 -18.84
CA ASP A 99 -32.56 -9.30 -19.32
C ASP A 99 -32.70 -10.32 -20.45
N SER A 100 -31.64 -10.52 -21.24
CA SER A 100 -31.60 -11.52 -22.31
C SER A 100 -31.20 -12.89 -21.77
N GLU A 101 -32.06 -13.90 -21.98
CA GLU A 101 -31.79 -15.29 -21.61
C GLU A 101 -30.49 -15.82 -22.26
N PHE A 102 -30.19 -15.42 -23.47
CA PHE A 102 -28.95 -15.78 -24.14
C PHE A 102 -27.73 -15.22 -23.40
N CYS A 103 -27.77 -13.93 -23.05
CA CYS A 103 -26.68 -13.27 -22.31
C CYS A 103 -26.50 -13.90 -20.91
N GLN A 104 -27.60 -14.23 -20.23
CA GLN A 104 -27.54 -14.89 -18.93
C GLN A 104 -26.90 -16.28 -19.04
N ARG A 105 -27.32 -17.12 -19.97
CA ARG A 105 -26.73 -18.45 -20.21
C ARG A 105 -25.24 -18.37 -20.60
N PHE A 106 -24.87 -17.37 -21.39
CA PHE A 106 -23.48 -17.13 -21.76
C PHE A 106 -22.65 -16.77 -20.55
N ALA A 107 -23.13 -15.83 -19.73
CA ALA A 107 -22.46 -15.41 -18.50
C ALA A 107 -22.29 -16.59 -17.52
N ASP A 108 -23.35 -17.37 -17.28
CA ASP A 108 -23.32 -18.54 -16.40
C ASP A 108 -22.28 -19.58 -16.88
N LYS A 109 -22.26 -19.86 -18.18
CA LYS A 109 -21.29 -20.78 -18.79
C LYS A 109 -19.86 -20.25 -18.72
N TYR A 110 -19.67 -18.94 -18.86
CA TYR A 110 -18.38 -18.28 -18.74
C TYR A 110 -17.88 -18.32 -17.30
N LEU A 111 -18.73 -17.96 -16.34
CA LEU A 111 -18.38 -17.94 -14.91
C LEU A 111 -18.08 -19.33 -14.35
N LYS A 112 -18.74 -20.38 -14.84
CA LYS A 112 -18.43 -21.77 -14.44
C LYS A 112 -16.98 -22.18 -14.70
N ARG A 113 -16.30 -21.55 -15.68
CA ARG A 113 -14.87 -21.81 -15.94
C ARG A 113 -13.98 -21.32 -14.80
N PHE A 114 -14.44 -20.32 -14.04
CA PHE A 114 -13.67 -19.70 -12.98
C PHE A 114 -13.97 -20.30 -11.59
N GLN A 115 -15.02 -21.12 -11.47
CA GLN A 115 -15.43 -21.72 -10.19
C GLN A 115 -14.51 -22.83 -9.68
N ASN A 116 -13.73 -23.46 -10.57
CA ASN A 116 -12.92 -24.66 -10.25
C ASN A 116 -11.42 -24.37 -10.12
N GLN A 117 -10.99 -23.11 -10.20
CA GLN A 117 -9.58 -22.73 -10.13
C GLN A 117 -9.41 -21.50 -9.24
N ASP A 118 -8.29 -21.43 -8.56
CA ASP A 118 -7.90 -20.26 -7.79
C ASP A 118 -7.31 -19.21 -8.71
N TYR A 119 -7.93 -18.04 -8.74
CA TYR A 119 -7.42 -16.88 -9.46
C TYR A 119 -6.83 -15.88 -8.50
N PHE A 120 -5.78 -15.21 -8.94
CA PHE A 120 -5.07 -14.25 -8.12
C PHE A 120 -4.89 -12.94 -8.89
N GLU A 121 -5.09 -11.85 -8.19
CA GLU A 121 -4.71 -10.52 -8.63
C GLU A 121 -3.33 -10.17 -8.06
N ASN A 122 -2.48 -9.62 -8.90
CA ASN A 122 -1.19 -9.09 -8.48
C ASN A 122 -1.28 -7.57 -8.48
N VAL A 123 -1.13 -6.96 -7.31
CA VAL A 123 -1.12 -5.51 -7.15
C VAL A 123 0.28 -5.08 -6.73
N TYR A 124 0.86 -4.15 -7.46
CA TYR A 124 2.17 -3.62 -7.14
C TYR A 124 2.04 -2.27 -6.42
N HIS A 125 2.75 -2.15 -5.31
CA HIS A 125 2.83 -0.91 -4.54
C HIS A 125 4.26 -0.39 -4.54
N LEU A 126 4.42 0.89 -4.80
CA LEU A 126 5.69 1.59 -4.71
C LEU A 126 5.60 2.59 -3.57
N SER A 127 6.34 2.33 -2.50
CA SER A 127 6.39 3.18 -1.32
C SER A 127 7.66 4.00 -1.31
N ALA A 128 7.55 5.28 -0.99
CA ALA A 128 8.66 6.19 -0.83
C ALA A 128 8.65 6.80 0.58
N VAL A 129 9.83 6.89 1.20
CA VAL A 129 10.03 7.54 2.50
C VAL A 129 11.16 8.54 2.39
N LEU A 130 10.86 9.80 2.69
CA LEU A 130 11.77 10.93 2.58
C LEU A 130 12.11 11.47 3.98
N LYS A 131 13.40 11.58 4.27
CA LYS A 131 13.88 12.26 5.48
C LYS A 131 13.75 13.77 5.32
N VAL A 132 13.12 14.42 6.30
CA VAL A 132 12.90 15.87 6.28
C VAL A 132 13.39 16.50 7.58
N ASP A 133 13.95 17.71 7.48
CA ASP A 133 14.44 18.46 8.63
C ASP A 133 13.33 19.35 9.25
N ARG A 134 12.42 19.85 8.42
CA ARG A 134 11.27 20.68 8.80
C ARG A 134 10.01 20.15 8.13
N LEU A 135 8.95 20.01 8.91
CA LEU A 135 7.70 19.39 8.45
C LEU A 135 7.07 20.13 7.26
N ASP A 136 6.88 21.46 7.39
CA ASP A 136 6.20 22.26 6.35
C ASP A 136 6.94 22.26 5.00
N ALA A 137 8.26 22.40 5.04
CA ALA A 137 9.09 22.33 3.83
C ALA A 137 9.11 20.90 3.27
N GLY A 138 9.17 19.90 4.15
CA GLY A 138 9.18 18.49 3.79
C GLY A 138 7.89 18.04 3.13
N ILE A 139 6.73 18.55 3.56
CA ILE A 139 5.45 18.24 2.92
C ILE A 139 5.47 18.70 1.45
N LYS A 140 5.91 19.93 1.18
CA LYS A 140 6.03 20.46 -0.19
C LYS A 140 6.99 19.62 -1.03
N GLU A 141 8.14 19.27 -0.47
CA GLU A 141 9.14 18.43 -1.15
C GLU A 141 8.58 17.03 -1.45
N ALA A 142 7.79 16.43 -0.55
CA ALA A 142 7.13 15.16 -0.76
C ALA A 142 6.01 15.26 -1.82
N GLU A 143 5.24 16.35 -1.85
CA GLU A 143 4.23 16.61 -2.88
C GLU A 143 4.87 16.75 -4.27
N GLU A 144 5.98 17.46 -4.39
CA GLU A 144 6.75 17.57 -5.64
C GLU A 144 7.24 16.18 -6.10
N LEU A 145 7.78 15.38 -5.18
CA LEU A 145 8.20 14.01 -5.48
C LEU A 145 7.02 13.14 -5.94
N ILE A 146 5.86 13.25 -5.30
CA ILE A 146 4.63 12.57 -5.72
C ILE A 146 4.28 12.95 -7.16
N GLN A 147 4.27 14.23 -7.51
CA GLN A 147 3.95 14.68 -8.87
C GLN A 147 4.92 14.11 -9.91
N ILE A 148 6.22 14.12 -9.62
CA ILE A 148 7.25 13.54 -10.49
C ILE A 148 7.01 12.03 -10.68
N MET A 149 6.76 11.31 -9.59
CA MET A 149 6.53 9.86 -9.65
C MET A 149 5.23 9.51 -10.36
N MET A 150 4.11 10.18 -10.04
CA MET A 150 2.82 9.95 -10.67
C MET A 150 2.87 10.21 -12.17
N GLY A 151 3.52 11.31 -12.59
CA GLY A 151 3.69 11.63 -14.01
C GLY A 151 4.53 10.60 -14.77
N SER A 152 5.65 10.18 -14.17
CA SER A 152 6.53 9.20 -14.82
C SER A 152 5.97 7.78 -14.83
N LEU A 153 5.10 7.46 -13.87
CA LEU A 153 4.44 6.16 -13.74
C LEU A 153 3.09 6.09 -14.46
N ALA A 154 2.66 7.17 -15.15
CA ALA A 154 1.37 7.24 -15.83
C ALA A 154 1.04 6.01 -16.71
N PRO A 155 2.01 5.41 -17.46
CA PRO A 155 1.74 4.21 -18.25
C PRO A 155 1.31 2.97 -17.44
N TYR A 156 1.58 2.95 -16.13
CA TYR A 156 1.27 1.84 -15.24
C TYR A 156 -0.04 2.03 -14.45
N ASN A 157 -0.86 3.01 -14.83
CA ASN A 157 -2.10 3.40 -14.15
C ASN A 157 -1.90 3.60 -12.64
N PRO A 158 -1.08 4.57 -12.22
CA PRO A 158 -0.75 4.79 -10.82
C PRO A 158 -1.93 5.39 -10.06
N TYR A 159 -2.13 4.91 -8.84
CA TYR A 159 -3.09 5.42 -7.88
C TYR A 159 -2.39 5.74 -6.56
N LEU A 160 -2.45 6.99 -6.12
CA LEU A 160 -1.87 7.42 -4.85
C LEU A 160 -2.80 7.07 -3.70
N LEU A 161 -2.34 6.24 -2.75
CA LEU A 161 -3.13 5.87 -1.59
C LEU A 161 -3.50 7.08 -0.76
N THR A 162 -4.74 7.13 -0.28
CA THR A 162 -5.31 8.32 0.34
C THR A 162 -6.06 8.01 1.64
N ALA A 163 -6.24 9.05 2.46
CA ALA A 163 -7.25 9.06 3.49
C ALA A 163 -8.60 9.43 2.88
N TYR A 164 -9.67 8.74 3.27
CA TYR A 164 -11.02 8.93 2.75
C TYR A 164 -12.06 8.82 3.85
N GLN A 165 -13.26 9.31 3.60
CA GLN A 165 -14.41 9.11 4.49
C GLN A 165 -15.33 8.04 3.92
N ASN A 166 -15.84 7.16 4.77
CA ASN A 166 -16.88 6.22 4.38
C ASN A 166 -18.26 6.89 4.31
N ASN A 167 -19.29 6.14 3.91
CA ASN A 167 -20.67 6.65 3.79
C ASN A 167 -21.28 7.15 5.12
N HIS A 168 -20.64 6.84 6.25
CA HIS A 168 -21.05 7.29 7.59
C HIS A 168 -20.19 8.45 8.10
N GLY A 169 -19.33 9.05 7.28
CA GLY A 169 -18.45 10.14 7.66
C GLY A 169 -17.25 9.74 8.51
N VAL A 170 -17.00 8.44 8.72
CA VAL A 170 -15.84 7.97 9.47
C VAL A 170 -14.61 8.01 8.57
N PRO A 171 -13.50 8.65 9.00
CA PRO A 171 -12.28 8.71 8.21
C PRO A 171 -11.48 7.41 8.29
N PHE A 172 -11.04 6.91 7.15
CA PHE A 172 -10.19 5.73 6.96
C PHE A 172 -8.92 6.07 6.18
N SER A 173 -7.93 5.19 6.21
CA SER A 173 -6.69 5.32 5.46
C SER A 173 -6.38 4.07 4.64
N GLU A 174 -6.25 4.23 3.33
CA GLU A 174 -5.75 3.17 2.44
C GLU A 174 -4.28 2.83 2.74
N THR A 175 -3.48 3.84 3.11
CA THR A 175 -2.08 3.64 3.49
C THR A 175 -1.96 2.75 4.74
N TYR A 176 -2.80 2.98 5.76
CA TYR A 176 -2.82 2.12 6.95
C TYR A 176 -3.31 0.72 6.62
N ALA A 177 -4.36 0.59 5.80
CA ALA A 177 -4.87 -0.70 5.33
C ALA A 177 -3.79 -1.48 4.57
N PHE A 178 -3.02 -0.82 3.71
CA PHE A 178 -1.88 -1.41 3.01
C PHE A 178 -0.83 -1.94 3.99
N TYR A 179 -0.34 -1.12 4.92
CA TYR A 179 0.65 -1.58 5.91
C TYR A 179 0.07 -2.64 6.84
N GLY A 180 -1.20 -2.51 7.23
CA GLY A 180 -1.91 -3.52 8.01
C GLY A 180 -1.95 -4.87 7.29
N SER A 181 -2.17 -4.87 5.98
CA SER A 181 -2.20 -6.10 5.18
C SER A 181 -0.84 -6.81 5.11
N LEU A 182 0.26 -6.06 5.10
CA LEU A 182 1.62 -6.64 5.12
C LEU A 182 1.94 -7.31 6.46
N ILE A 183 1.38 -6.78 7.55
CA ILE A 183 1.64 -7.25 8.90
C ILE A 183 0.69 -8.37 9.29
N ASN A 184 -0.60 -8.21 8.99
CA ASN A 184 -1.67 -9.10 9.44
C ASN A 184 -2.10 -10.12 8.36
N GLY A 185 -1.55 -10.03 7.14
CA GLY A 185 -1.88 -10.92 6.02
C GLY A 185 -3.31 -10.74 5.46
N LYS A 186 -4.03 -9.69 5.90
CA LYS A 186 -5.42 -9.42 5.50
C LYS A 186 -5.61 -7.94 5.22
N ILE A 187 -6.28 -7.63 4.12
CA ILE A 187 -6.65 -6.25 3.77
C ILE A 187 -7.94 -5.90 4.51
N GLU A 188 -7.85 -5.00 5.47
CA GLU A 188 -8.99 -4.49 6.22
C GLU A 188 -8.94 -2.96 6.26
N PRO A 189 -10.11 -2.28 6.15
CA PRO A 189 -10.17 -0.83 6.34
C PRO A 189 -9.72 -0.46 7.76
N ILE A 190 -8.75 0.45 7.87
CA ILE A 190 -8.26 0.93 9.16
C ILE A 190 -8.68 2.39 9.33
N PRO A 191 -9.46 2.71 10.39
CA PRO A 191 -9.89 4.07 10.64
C PRO A 191 -8.73 4.96 11.10
N LEU A 192 -8.81 6.25 10.77
CA LEU A 192 -7.97 7.26 11.38
C LEU A 192 -8.37 7.46 12.85
N SER A 193 -7.37 7.61 13.69
CA SER A 193 -7.51 7.75 15.14
C SER A 193 -6.55 8.80 15.67
N VAL A 194 -6.75 9.22 16.90
CA VAL A 194 -5.79 10.06 17.64
C VAL A 194 -4.53 9.30 18.06
N LEU A 195 -4.57 7.95 18.02
CA LEU A 195 -3.41 7.11 18.27
C LEU A 195 -2.51 7.05 17.02
N ASP A 196 -1.23 6.83 17.24
CA ASP A 196 -0.29 6.57 16.15
C ASP A 196 -0.67 5.30 15.39
N ALA A 197 -0.58 5.34 14.06
CA ALA A 197 -0.99 4.23 13.18
C ALA A 197 -0.29 2.91 13.52
N TYR A 198 1.00 2.93 13.88
CA TYR A 198 1.73 1.71 14.24
C TYR A 198 1.16 1.00 15.48
N GLN A 199 0.49 1.72 16.38
CA GLN A 199 -0.17 1.15 17.55
C GLN A 199 -1.48 0.46 17.17
N ILE A 200 -2.21 1.01 16.21
CA ILE A 200 -3.47 0.45 15.70
C ILE A 200 -3.17 -0.77 14.84
N ILE A 201 -2.23 -0.66 13.91
CA ILE A 201 -1.85 -1.74 12.98
C ILE A 201 -1.28 -2.94 13.74
N GLY A 202 -0.45 -2.70 14.78
CA GLY A 202 0.14 -3.75 15.60
C GLY A 202 -0.72 -4.21 16.77
N GLY A 203 -1.89 -3.60 16.98
CA GLY A 203 -2.82 -3.95 18.07
C GLY A 203 -3.79 -5.09 17.70
N ALA A 204 -3.84 -5.50 16.45
CA ALA A 204 -4.59 -6.68 16.05
C ALA A 204 -3.88 -7.92 16.63
N ASN A 205 -4.44 -8.48 17.69
CA ASN A 205 -3.97 -9.75 18.24
C ASN A 205 -4.20 -10.84 17.18
N LEU A 206 -3.12 -11.41 16.69
CA LEU A 206 -3.18 -12.65 15.94
C LEU A 206 -3.68 -13.74 16.90
N HIS A 207 -4.97 -14.03 16.87
CA HIS A 207 -5.52 -15.21 17.48
C HIS A 207 -5.11 -16.40 16.61
N PHE A 208 -4.04 -17.07 16.97
CA PHE A 208 -3.80 -18.42 16.48
C PHE A 208 -4.87 -19.30 17.10
N GLY A 209 -5.87 -19.65 16.32
CA GLY A 209 -6.89 -20.61 16.73
C GLY A 209 -6.22 -21.92 17.15
N SER A 210 -6.58 -22.39 18.32
CA SER A 210 -6.28 -23.72 18.82
C SER A 210 -7.08 -24.77 18.04
#